data_dfff3cce70a82d5cf546ee3f550b5518
#
_entry.id   dfff3cce70a82d5cf546ee3f550b5518
#
_cell.length_a   1.000
_cell.length_b   1.000
_cell.length_c   1.000
_cell.angle_alpha   90.00
_cell.angle_beta   90.00
_cell.angle_gamma   90.00
#
_symmetry.space_group_name_H-M   'P 1'
#
loop_
_entity.id
_entity.type
_entity.pdbx_description
1 polymer ?
#
loop_
_entity_poly.entity_id
_entity_poly.type
_entity_poly.pdbx_seq_one_letter_code
_entity_poly.pdbx_strand_id
1 'polypeptide(L)'
;LTVCMAVPLFLIQLALSDELPHAILHNGNGIISYVAAGFSYYYSRPLMAVTGALTANGVTIPVTGQAWMDHQWGNFVSIAGSGWDWYSIQLANHTEYMLYVIRDAQKRPVATFGTAIAANGAATVIPPQQITSQALSAWTGPVTGGVYPSGWRVTITGQRLTLTLTPLLRDQELVTARSTGVAYW
;
A
#
# COMPACT_ATOMS: atom_id res chain seq x y z
N LEU A 1 5.26 -0.57 -18.40
CA LEU A 1 4.48 -1.71 -17.90
C LEU A 1 3.08 -1.67 -18.49
N THR A 2 2.55 -2.83 -18.86
CA THR A 2 1.14 -2.95 -19.33
C THR A 2 0.40 -3.85 -18.36
N VAL A 3 -0.78 -3.40 -17.94
CA VAL A 3 -1.69 -4.18 -17.10
C VAL A 3 -2.94 -4.46 -17.90
N CYS A 4 -3.32 -5.74 -17.98
CA CYS A 4 -4.57 -6.17 -18.58
C CYS A 4 -5.25 -7.14 -17.63
N MET A 5 -6.49 -6.85 -17.28
CA MET A 5 -7.34 -7.72 -16.46
C MET A 5 -8.70 -7.84 -17.14
N ALA A 6 -9.14 -9.06 -17.37
CA ALA A 6 -10.46 -9.35 -17.91
C ALA A 6 -11.20 -10.30 -16.98
N VAL A 7 -12.40 -9.91 -16.60
CA VAL A 7 -13.36 -10.75 -15.89
C VAL A 7 -14.73 -10.58 -16.58
N PRO A 8 -15.68 -11.49 -16.38
CA PRO A 8 -17.01 -11.28 -16.94
C PRO A 8 -17.54 -9.89 -16.60
N LEU A 9 -17.95 -9.11 -17.59
CA LEU A 9 -18.48 -7.75 -17.52
C LEU A 9 -17.45 -6.62 -17.31
N PHE A 10 -16.17 -6.92 -17.04
CA PHE A 10 -15.15 -5.88 -16.85
C PHE A 10 -13.87 -6.19 -17.60
N LEU A 11 -13.31 -5.18 -18.25
CA LEU A 11 -11.99 -5.23 -18.86
C LEU A 11 -11.21 -3.98 -18.46
N ILE A 12 -9.99 -4.17 -17.99
CA ILE A 12 -9.04 -3.10 -17.67
C ILE A 12 -7.84 -3.25 -18.59
N GLN A 13 -7.51 -2.21 -19.35
CA GLN A 13 -6.32 -2.15 -20.20
C GLN A 13 -5.59 -0.84 -19.92
N LEU A 14 -4.44 -0.92 -19.29
CA LEU A 14 -3.67 0.23 -18.85
C LEU A 14 -2.22 0.14 -19.32
N ALA A 15 -1.68 1.23 -19.82
CA ALA A 15 -0.26 1.46 -20.02
C ALA A 15 0.26 2.35 -18.88
N LEU A 16 1.35 1.92 -18.26
CA LEU A 16 1.97 2.60 -17.13
C LEU A 16 3.41 2.97 -17.48
N SER A 17 3.78 4.22 -17.25
CA SER A 17 5.14 4.73 -17.45
C SER A 17 5.64 5.40 -16.17
N ASP A 18 6.90 5.11 -15.81
CA ASP A 18 7.52 5.75 -14.65
C ASP A 18 7.67 7.26 -14.86
N GLU A 19 7.36 8.03 -13.84
CA GLU A 19 7.63 9.46 -13.77
C GLU A 19 8.87 9.77 -12.91
N LEU A 20 9.34 8.78 -12.13
CA LEU A 20 10.59 8.87 -11.39
C LEU A 20 11.72 8.13 -12.12
N PRO A 21 12.98 8.61 -11.98
CA PRO A 21 14.11 8.09 -12.75
C PRO A 21 14.54 6.66 -12.37
N HIS A 22 14.16 6.20 -11.17
CA HIS A 22 14.55 4.89 -10.65
C HIS A 22 13.51 4.35 -9.67
N ALA A 23 13.56 3.03 -9.45
CA ALA A 23 12.77 2.40 -8.39
C ALA A 23 13.27 2.82 -6.99
N ILE A 24 12.36 2.93 -6.05
CA ILE A 24 12.64 3.32 -4.66
C ILE A 24 12.92 2.06 -3.84
N LEU A 25 14.14 1.94 -3.35
CA LEU A 25 14.54 0.86 -2.46
C LEU A 25 14.13 1.21 -1.02
N HIS A 26 13.24 0.41 -0.42
CA HIS A 26 12.82 0.66 0.95
C HIS A 26 13.92 0.31 1.96
N ASN A 27 13.86 0.92 3.15
CA ASN A 27 14.88 0.82 4.18
C ASN A 27 16.30 1.22 3.70
N GLY A 28 16.38 2.06 2.65
CA GLY A 28 17.61 2.58 2.08
C GLY A 28 18.41 1.61 1.19
N ASN A 29 18.19 0.31 1.32
CA ASN A 29 18.91 -0.73 0.58
C ASN A 29 17.99 -1.78 -0.07
N GLY A 30 16.68 -1.62 0.04
CA GLY A 30 15.70 -2.56 -0.50
C GLY A 30 15.52 -3.83 0.32
N ILE A 31 16.01 -3.89 1.55
CA ILE A 31 15.88 -5.06 2.42
C ILE A 31 15.11 -4.70 3.67
N ILE A 32 14.01 -5.38 3.91
CA ILE A 32 13.22 -5.31 5.14
C ILE A 32 13.52 -6.56 5.97
N SER A 33 14.02 -6.36 7.19
CA SER A 33 14.27 -7.45 8.13
C SER A 33 13.09 -7.59 9.08
N TYR A 34 12.58 -8.80 9.22
CA TYR A 34 11.53 -9.18 10.17
C TYR A 34 12.12 -9.94 11.38
N VAL A 35 13.41 -9.74 11.62
CA VAL A 35 14.17 -10.41 12.70
C VAL A 35 14.07 -11.94 12.56
N ALA A 36 13.46 -12.63 13.52
CA ALA A 36 13.32 -14.09 13.50
C ALA A 36 12.38 -14.62 12.39
N ALA A 37 11.51 -13.76 11.84
CA ALA A 37 10.58 -14.13 10.78
C ALA A 37 11.19 -14.04 9.37
N GLY A 38 12.48 -13.69 9.23
CA GLY A 38 13.19 -13.64 7.97
C GLY A 38 13.35 -12.24 7.39
N PHE A 39 13.42 -12.13 6.08
CA PHE A 39 13.60 -10.85 5.38
C PHE A 39 12.87 -10.84 4.05
N SER A 40 12.67 -9.65 3.50
CA SER A 40 12.22 -9.47 2.12
C SER A 40 13.07 -8.43 1.39
N TYR A 41 13.19 -8.62 0.09
CA TYR A 41 13.55 -7.55 -0.84
C TYR A 41 12.30 -6.74 -1.13
N TYR A 42 12.40 -5.41 -1.18
CA TYR A 42 11.25 -4.56 -1.40
C TYR A 42 11.64 -3.25 -2.09
N TYR A 43 11.04 -3.03 -3.25
CA TYR A 43 11.09 -1.75 -3.94
C TYR A 43 9.71 -1.33 -4.43
N SER A 44 9.55 -0.03 -4.64
CA SER A 44 8.34 0.54 -5.25
C SER A 44 8.65 1.40 -6.46
N ARG A 45 7.66 1.53 -7.34
CA ARG A 45 7.53 2.58 -8.34
C ARG A 45 6.32 3.43 -7.96
N PRO A 46 6.52 4.46 -7.13
CA PRO A 46 5.42 5.13 -6.43
C PRO A 46 4.66 6.11 -7.31
N LEU A 47 5.25 6.56 -8.41
CA LEU A 47 4.66 7.54 -9.30
C LEU A 47 4.76 7.05 -10.74
N MET A 48 3.67 6.51 -11.23
CA MET A 48 3.55 6.02 -12.60
C MET A 48 2.37 6.71 -13.30
N ALA A 49 2.62 7.37 -14.41
CA ALA A 49 1.55 7.88 -15.25
C ALA A 49 0.77 6.71 -15.89
N VAL A 50 -0.54 6.79 -15.86
CA VAL A 50 -1.45 5.78 -16.38
C VAL A 50 -2.29 6.37 -17.53
N THR A 51 -2.35 5.62 -18.63
CA THR A 51 -3.30 5.85 -19.72
C THR A 51 -3.95 4.54 -20.12
N GLY A 52 -5.19 4.56 -20.54
CA GLY A 52 -5.84 3.34 -20.99
C GLY A 52 -7.35 3.43 -21.04
N ALA A 53 -8.00 2.29 -20.85
CA ALA A 53 -9.45 2.19 -20.90
C ALA A 53 -10.00 1.19 -19.89
N LEU A 54 -11.17 1.51 -19.37
CA LEU A 54 -12.02 0.62 -18.58
C LEU A 54 -13.27 0.29 -19.41
N THR A 55 -13.58 -1.00 -19.53
CA THR A 55 -14.86 -1.43 -20.10
C THR A 55 -15.69 -2.07 -19.00
N ALA A 56 -16.91 -1.57 -18.84
CA ALA A 56 -17.86 -2.12 -17.88
C ALA A 56 -19.24 -2.22 -18.56
N ASN A 57 -19.87 -3.40 -18.47
CA ASN A 57 -21.17 -3.67 -19.07
C ASN A 57 -21.27 -3.26 -20.55
N GLY A 58 -20.21 -3.49 -21.32
CA GLY A 58 -20.12 -3.15 -22.75
C GLY A 58 -19.81 -1.68 -23.06
N VAL A 59 -19.68 -0.83 -22.05
CA VAL A 59 -19.30 0.58 -22.23
C VAL A 59 -17.81 0.75 -21.95
N THR A 60 -17.08 1.31 -22.90
CA THR A 60 -15.64 1.60 -22.76
C THR A 60 -15.42 3.08 -22.46
N ILE A 61 -14.68 3.37 -21.42
CA ILE A 61 -14.35 4.71 -20.94
C ILE A 61 -12.83 4.87 -20.97
N PRO A 62 -12.28 5.87 -21.70
CA PRO A 62 -10.86 6.19 -21.59
C PRO A 62 -10.54 6.73 -20.21
N VAL A 63 -9.39 6.34 -19.69
CA VAL A 63 -8.94 6.77 -18.36
C VAL A 63 -7.50 7.23 -18.38
N THR A 64 -7.20 8.19 -17.50
CA THR A 64 -5.86 8.64 -17.16
C THR A 64 -5.76 8.77 -15.65
N GLY A 65 -4.55 8.67 -15.12
CA GLY A 65 -4.34 8.81 -13.67
C GLY A 65 -2.92 8.47 -13.27
N GLN A 66 -2.77 8.10 -12.01
CA GLN A 66 -1.51 7.67 -11.42
C GLN A 66 -1.67 6.28 -10.79
N ALA A 67 -0.57 5.53 -10.77
CA ALA A 67 -0.48 4.24 -10.14
C ALA A 67 0.75 4.15 -9.25
N TRP A 68 0.65 3.29 -8.25
CA TRP A 68 1.73 2.82 -7.42
C TRP A 68 1.94 1.32 -7.67
N MET A 69 3.19 0.89 -7.80
CA MET A 69 3.56 -0.50 -7.95
C MET A 69 4.58 -0.88 -6.89
N ASP A 70 4.29 -1.95 -6.17
CA ASP A 70 5.20 -2.61 -5.25
C ASP A 70 5.68 -3.94 -5.79
N HIS A 71 6.94 -4.26 -5.52
CA HIS A 71 7.48 -5.58 -5.72
C HIS A 71 8.24 -6.02 -4.47
N GLN A 72 7.68 -7.01 -3.79
CA GLN A 72 8.25 -7.57 -2.57
C GLN A 72 8.37 -9.09 -2.69
N TRP A 73 9.54 -9.63 -2.36
CA TRP A 73 9.80 -11.07 -2.34
C TRP A 73 10.87 -11.39 -1.31
N GLY A 74 10.97 -12.65 -0.91
CA GLY A 74 12.02 -13.06 0.03
C GLY A 74 11.70 -14.30 0.81
N ASN A 75 12.46 -14.52 1.85
CA ASN A 75 12.29 -15.61 2.79
C ASN A 75 11.75 -15.04 4.11
N PHE A 76 10.44 -14.85 4.17
CA PHE A 76 9.74 -14.44 5.39
C PHE A 76 8.55 -15.37 5.62
N VAL A 77 8.40 -15.78 6.86
CA VAL A 77 7.29 -16.63 7.28
C VAL A 77 6.07 -15.76 7.45
N SER A 78 4.92 -16.27 7.02
CA SER A 78 3.64 -15.64 7.34
C SER A 78 3.59 -15.35 8.85
N ILE A 79 3.34 -14.10 9.20
CA ILE A 79 3.22 -13.67 10.60
C ILE A 79 1.86 -14.15 11.10
N ALA A 80 1.78 -15.44 11.44
CA ALA A 80 0.56 -16.12 11.81
C ALA A 80 -0.13 -15.42 13.00
N GLY A 81 -1.40 -15.09 12.85
CA GLY A 81 -2.21 -14.42 13.86
C GLY A 81 -1.95 -12.92 14.01
N SER A 82 -1.06 -12.36 13.22
CA SER A 82 -0.79 -10.94 13.13
C SER A 82 -1.48 -10.33 11.90
N GLY A 83 -1.38 -9.03 11.75
CA GLY A 83 -1.83 -8.31 10.58
C GLY A 83 -0.85 -7.20 10.25
N TRP A 84 -1.17 -6.44 9.24
CA TRP A 84 -0.41 -5.24 8.91
C TRP A 84 -1.32 -4.14 8.41
N ASP A 85 -0.85 -2.91 8.56
CA ASP A 85 -1.37 -1.76 7.84
C ASP A 85 -0.29 -1.32 6.87
N TRP A 86 -0.67 -1.10 5.63
CA TRP A 86 0.22 -0.61 4.59
C TRP A 86 -0.40 0.62 3.94
N TYR A 87 0.43 1.62 3.68
CA TYR A 87 0.00 2.88 3.12
C TYR A 87 0.92 3.29 1.97
N SER A 88 0.34 3.54 0.80
CA SER A 88 0.93 4.34 -0.27
C SER A 88 0.22 5.69 -0.30
N ILE A 89 0.94 6.74 0.03
CA ILE A 89 0.38 8.09 0.15
C ILE A 89 1.02 8.95 -0.91
N GLN A 90 0.21 9.50 -1.80
CA GLN A 90 0.61 10.42 -2.84
C GLN A 90 0.03 11.79 -2.54
N LEU A 91 0.88 12.78 -2.30
CA LEU A 91 0.45 14.14 -1.98
C LEU A 91 0.47 15.03 -3.23
N ALA A 92 -0.38 16.05 -3.24
CA ALA A 92 -0.48 16.99 -4.36
C ALA A 92 0.81 17.79 -4.67
N ASN A 93 1.76 17.82 -3.73
CA ASN A 93 3.08 18.43 -3.91
C ASN A 93 4.12 17.43 -4.44
N HIS A 94 3.68 16.25 -4.91
CA HIS A 94 4.52 15.15 -5.41
C HIS A 94 5.52 14.63 -4.36
N THR A 95 5.18 14.72 -3.07
CA THR A 95 5.86 13.95 -2.03
C THR A 95 5.08 12.69 -1.78
N GLU A 96 5.77 11.55 -1.84
CA GLU A 96 5.17 10.24 -1.68
C GLU A 96 5.64 9.61 -0.37
N TYR A 97 4.80 8.77 0.23
CA TYR A 97 5.16 8.01 1.42
C TYR A 97 4.75 6.56 1.29
N MET A 98 5.67 5.65 1.57
CA MET A 98 5.35 4.27 1.91
C MET A 98 5.47 4.10 3.42
N LEU A 99 4.42 3.61 4.06
CA LEU A 99 4.44 3.27 5.48
C LEU A 99 3.93 1.83 5.64
N TYR A 100 4.58 1.08 6.51
CA TYR A 100 4.26 -0.31 6.75
C TYR A 100 4.35 -0.62 8.25
N VAL A 101 3.24 -0.99 8.86
CA VAL A 101 3.12 -1.28 10.28
C VAL A 101 2.69 -2.72 10.46
N ILE A 102 3.56 -3.54 11.03
CA ILE A 102 3.28 -4.94 11.36
C ILE A 102 2.76 -5.01 12.79
N ARG A 103 1.72 -5.79 13.00
CA ARG A 103 1.03 -5.92 14.29
C ARG A 103 1.07 -7.35 14.80
N ASP A 104 1.13 -7.50 16.12
CA ASP A 104 0.95 -8.79 16.79
C ASP A 104 -0.54 -9.22 16.86
N ALA A 105 -0.79 -10.39 17.43
CA ALA A 105 -2.15 -10.91 17.62
C ALA A 105 -3.03 -10.00 18.50
N GLN A 106 -2.44 -9.16 19.32
CA GLN A 106 -3.14 -8.15 20.14
C GLN A 106 -3.27 -6.79 19.42
N LYS A 107 -2.97 -6.76 18.10
CA LYS A 107 -3.02 -5.57 17.24
C LYS A 107 -2.02 -4.46 17.62
N ARG A 108 -1.00 -4.76 18.43
CA ARG A 108 0.05 -3.79 18.80
C ARG A 108 1.12 -3.75 17.71
N PRO A 109 1.64 -2.57 17.35
CA PRO A 109 2.77 -2.46 16.42
C PRO A 109 4.01 -3.19 16.97
N VAL A 110 4.59 -4.09 16.18
CA VAL A 110 5.83 -4.80 16.51
C VAL A 110 6.98 -4.43 15.57
N ALA A 111 6.66 -3.94 14.39
CA ALA A 111 7.64 -3.36 13.47
C ALA A 111 6.98 -2.26 12.65
N THR A 112 7.73 -1.21 12.36
CA THR A 112 7.27 -0.07 11.56
C THR A 112 8.38 0.33 10.61
N PHE A 113 8.01 0.54 9.36
CA PHE A 113 8.91 0.98 8.29
C PHE A 113 8.30 2.17 7.59
N GLY A 114 9.12 3.10 7.15
CA GLY A 114 8.68 4.25 6.38
C GLY A 114 9.74 4.76 5.43
N THR A 115 9.30 5.20 4.27
CA THR A 115 10.12 5.88 3.27
C THR A 115 9.38 7.12 2.81
N ALA A 116 10.03 8.27 2.90
CA ALA A 116 9.59 9.51 2.26
C ALA A 116 10.31 9.65 0.91
N ILE A 117 9.59 10.05 -0.11
CA ILE A 117 10.07 10.14 -1.48
C ILE A 117 9.75 11.55 -1.99
N ALA A 118 10.79 12.31 -2.30
CA ALA A 118 10.62 13.65 -2.86
C ALA A 118 10.24 13.60 -4.35
N ALA A 119 9.72 14.70 -4.88
CA ALA A 119 9.29 14.82 -6.27
C ALA A 119 10.39 14.48 -7.31
N ASN A 120 11.66 14.60 -6.94
CA ASN A 120 12.80 14.25 -7.79
C ASN A 120 13.24 12.77 -7.64
N GLY A 121 12.51 11.95 -6.85
CA GLY A 121 12.82 10.56 -6.58
C GLY A 121 13.82 10.33 -5.44
N ALA A 122 14.32 11.38 -4.78
CA ALA A 122 15.18 11.20 -3.61
C ALA A 122 14.39 10.56 -2.46
N ALA A 123 14.87 9.41 -2.00
CA ALA A 123 14.24 8.63 -0.95
C ALA A 123 14.97 8.79 0.38
N THR A 124 14.20 8.91 1.46
CA THR A 124 14.71 9.02 2.83
C THR A 124 13.97 8.05 3.74
N VAL A 125 14.72 7.25 4.49
CA VAL A 125 14.14 6.37 5.51
C VAL A 125 13.58 7.20 6.67
N ILE A 126 12.33 6.92 7.04
CA ILE A 126 11.69 7.55 8.19
C ILE A 126 11.94 6.66 9.41
N PRO A 127 12.57 7.16 10.47
CA PRO A 127 12.76 6.39 11.71
C PRO A 127 11.42 5.89 12.27
N PRO A 128 11.32 4.61 12.67
CA PRO A 128 10.05 4.02 13.15
C PRO A 128 9.36 4.82 14.25
N GLN A 129 10.13 5.39 15.19
CA GLN A 129 9.63 6.18 16.30
C GLN A 129 8.99 7.52 15.88
N GLN A 130 9.18 7.94 14.65
CA GLN A 130 8.55 9.14 14.09
C GLN A 130 7.20 8.85 13.44
N ILE A 131 6.82 7.59 13.29
CA ILE A 131 5.59 7.17 12.61
C ILE A 131 4.58 6.70 13.64
N THR A 132 3.39 7.27 13.62
CA THR A 132 2.24 6.75 14.35
C THR A 132 1.06 6.59 13.41
N SER A 133 0.35 5.48 13.55
CA SER A 133 -0.88 5.19 12.83
C SER A 133 -1.96 4.80 13.84
N GLN A 134 -3.04 5.58 13.87
CA GLN A 134 -4.19 5.39 14.75
C GLN A 134 -5.44 5.16 13.91
N ALA A 135 -6.09 4.01 14.09
CA ALA A 135 -7.42 3.79 13.51
C ALA A 135 -8.44 4.73 14.14
N LEU A 136 -9.26 5.38 13.34
CA LEU A 136 -10.31 6.31 13.78
C LEU A 136 -11.68 5.65 13.83
N SER A 137 -11.89 4.59 13.08
CA SER A 137 -13.14 3.84 13.02
C SER A 137 -12.86 2.38 12.66
N ALA A 138 -13.89 1.57 12.65
CA ALA A 138 -13.88 0.20 12.18
C ALA A 138 -15.03 -0.06 11.21
N TRP A 139 -14.83 -1.04 10.33
CA TRP A 139 -15.85 -1.55 9.43
C TRP A 139 -15.87 -3.08 9.49
N THR A 140 -17.05 -3.67 9.39
CA THR A 140 -17.21 -5.12 9.42
C THR A 140 -17.57 -5.61 8.02
N GLY A 141 -16.73 -6.50 7.46
CA GLY A 141 -16.95 -7.10 6.16
C GLY A 141 -18.20 -7.98 6.15
N PRO A 142 -19.15 -7.78 5.22
CA PRO A 142 -20.37 -8.58 5.17
C PRO A 142 -20.13 -10.01 4.71
N VAL A 143 -19.02 -10.29 4.03
CA VAL A 143 -18.70 -11.61 3.50
C VAL A 143 -17.99 -12.50 4.53
N THR A 144 -16.97 -11.96 5.19
CA THR A 144 -16.16 -12.74 6.14
C THR A 144 -16.55 -12.53 7.60
N GLY A 145 -17.26 -11.43 7.93
CA GLY A 145 -17.45 -10.96 9.30
C GLY A 145 -16.18 -10.35 9.90
N GLY A 146 -15.10 -10.20 9.11
CA GLY A 146 -13.85 -9.58 9.54
C GLY A 146 -14.05 -8.13 9.95
N VAL A 147 -13.42 -7.73 11.05
CA VAL A 147 -13.44 -6.34 11.53
C VAL A 147 -12.13 -5.66 11.17
N TYR A 148 -12.21 -4.65 10.33
CA TYR A 148 -11.06 -3.93 9.79
C TYR A 148 -11.03 -2.50 10.36
N PRO A 149 -9.84 -1.95 10.63
CA PRO A 149 -9.71 -0.52 10.84
C PRO A 149 -10.17 0.22 9.59
N SER A 150 -10.91 1.31 9.76
CA SER A 150 -11.46 2.09 8.65
C SER A 150 -11.29 3.58 8.94
N GLY A 151 -10.44 4.23 8.16
CA GLY A 151 -10.00 5.59 8.43
C GLY A 151 -8.89 5.67 9.48
N TRP A 152 -7.88 6.49 9.20
CA TRP A 152 -6.70 6.59 10.05
C TRP A 152 -6.27 8.03 10.26
N ARG A 153 -5.62 8.26 11.40
CA ARG A 153 -4.73 9.40 11.61
C ARG A 153 -3.30 8.90 11.54
N VAL A 154 -2.57 9.35 10.54
CA VAL A 154 -1.15 9.05 10.34
C VAL A 154 -0.34 10.29 10.67
N THR A 155 0.66 10.17 11.54
CA THR A 155 1.55 11.27 11.90
C THR A 155 3.00 10.87 11.65
N ILE A 156 3.77 11.76 11.01
CA ILE A 156 5.21 11.66 10.78
C ILE A 156 5.85 12.87 11.44
N THR A 157 6.30 12.71 12.70
CA THR A 157 6.73 13.83 13.54
C THR A 157 7.95 14.56 12.98
N GLY A 158 8.92 13.84 12.43
CA GLY A 158 10.12 14.44 11.82
C GLY A 158 9.83 15.32 10.60
N GLN A 159 8.68 15.12 9.97
CA GLN A 159 8.23 15.93 8.83
C GLN A 159 7.11 16.92 9.19
N ARG A 160 6.72 16.98 10.47
CA ARG A 160 5.61 17.81 10.95
C ARG A 160 4.32 17.56 10.16
N LEU A 161 4.10 16.31 9.74
CA LEU A 161 2.97 15.91 8.92
C LEU A 161 1.98 15.14 9.75
N THR A 162 0.69 15.50 9.65
CA THR A 162 -0.43 14.72 10.17
C THR A 162 -1.49 14.64 9.08
N LEU A 163 -1.88 13.43 8.74
CA LEU A 163 -2.89 13.15 7.73
C LEU A 163 -4.09 12.45 8.37
N THR A 164 -5.28 12.79 7.90
CA THR A 164 -6.49 12.02 8.17
C THR A 164 -6.88 11.31 6.89
N LEU A 165 -6.89 9.97 6.92
CA LEU A 165 -7.27 9.13 5.81
C LEU A 165 -8.73 8.71 6.00
N THR A 166 -9.55 8.98 5.00
CA THR A 166 -10.97 8.65 5.01
C THR A 166 -11.28 7.76 3.80
N PRO A 167 -11.91 6.60 3.98
CA PRO A 167 -12.25 5.74 2.86
C PRO A 167 -13.30 6.40 1.96
N LEU A 168 -13.08 6.36 0.66
CA LEU A 168 -14.09 6.77 -0.34
C LEU A 168 -15.23 5.77 -0.42
N LEU A 169 -14.92 4.49 -0.27
CA LEU A 169 -15.85 3.37 -0.19
C LEU A 169 -15.57 2.60 1.09
N ARG A 170 -16.60 2.17 1.79
CA ARG A 170 -16.44 1.35 3.00
C ARG A 170 -16.26 -0.13 2.68
N ASP A 171 -17.01 -0.63 1.71
CA ASP A 171 -16.95 -2.03 1.27
C ASP A 171 -15.81 -2.20 0.27
N GLN A 172 -14.63 -2.50 0.80
CA GLN A 172 -13.41 -2.75 0.03
C GLN A 172 -12.79 -4.12 0.36
N GLU A 173 -13.53 -4.98 1.04
CA GLU A 173 -13.02 -6.29 1.43
C GLU A 173 -12.66 -7.14 0.20
N LEU A 174 -11.41 -7.52 0.09
CA LEU A 174 -10.91 -8.44 -0.91
C LEU A 174 -10.55 -9.78 -0.24
N VAL A 175 -11.34 -10.80 -0.49
CA VAL A 175 -11.13 -12.13 0.07
C VAL A 175 -10.25 -12.95 -0.84
N THR A 176 -8.98 -13.07 -0.50
CA THR A 176 -7.98 -13.86 -1.24
C THR A 176 -7.51 -15.08 -0.45
N ALA A 177 -8.28 -15.52 0.53
CA ALA A 177 -7.91 -16.60 1.44
C ALA A 177 -7.50 -17.92 0.72
N ARG A 178 -8.08 -18.18 -0.46
CA ARG A 178 -7.75 -19.38 -1.26
C ARG A 178 -6.42 -19.28 -2.01
N SER A 179 -5.94 -18.09 -2.32
CA SER A 179 -4.72 -17.87 -3.10
C SER A 179 -3.56 -17.34 -2.24
N THR A 180 -3.82 -16.44 -1.31
CA THR A 180 -2.78 -15.82 -0.46
C THR A 180 -2.91 -16.15 1.02
N GLY A 181 -4.00 -16.79 1.45
CA GLY A 181 -4.27 -17.12 2.84
C GLY A 181 -4.82 -15.98 3.69
N VAL A 182 -5.09 -14.81 3.11
CA VAL A 182 -5.53 -13.61 3.83
C VAL A 182 -6.74 -12.94 3.18
N ALA A 183 -7.40 -12.08 3.95
CA ALA A 183 -8.36 -11.11 3.44
C ALA A 183 -7.83 -9.70 3.74
N TYR A 184 -8.08 -8.78 2.82
CA TYR A 184 -7.63 -7.38 2.89
C TYR A 184 -8.82 -6.45 2.96
N TRP A 185 -8.59 -5.27 3.51
CA TRP A 185 -9.47 -4.13 3.42
C TRP A 185 -8.68 -2.86 3.21
#